data_e0105e700153471fefbca14a617aac76
#
_entry.id   e0105e700153471fefbca14a617aac76
#
_cell.length_a   1.000
_cell.length_b   1.000
_cell.length_c   1.000
_cell.angle_alpha   90.00
_cell.angle_beta   90.00
_cell.angle_gamma   90.00
#
_symmetry.space_group_name_H-M   'P 1'
#
loop_
_entity.id
_entity.type
_entity.pdbx_description
1 polymer ?
#
loop_
_entity_poly.entity_id
_entity_poly.type
_entity_poly.pdbx_seq_one_letter_code
_entity_poly.pdbx_strand_id
1 'polypeptide(L)'
;PDDYMMKPFSQEQLRLRLLRALNRKQQLLPMLTAFQSADTEQVLVECKKIISQNSRYANYCRCIMAEIYLEQNRAQEAKQILNEGLAVRESAWLRLFLGRATQQLGDHDAAIVHLHSALQLRPFMVDAYRWLAYSQLAIGASEEAIATLERAVSISPQSGRLHQQIAEHCLSQHDYFRAKQSLATLLDLHRYAVDDNPQILGSYIHCVILHAINNQDPYHIGNLQKQVNTALSRCRDSLINHDFDFHTFEHICQARVQMARGNLPKGKQLLYKSTQDYLDTPETMSSEILSETILAMLQLGEFEFADQLQKSLPPEQAKDPLLTQCIQSIRSDTVITERRNQYQLSNELGI
;
A
#
# COMPACT_ATOMS: atom_id res chain seq x y z
N PRO A 1 -0.18 -22.83 -8.80
CA PRO A 1 -0.39 -24.27 -8.85
C PRO A 1 -1.77 -24.57 -9.43
N ASP A 2 -1.85 -25.53 -10.38
CA ASP A 2 -3.08 -25.84 -11.11
C ASP A 2 -4.10 -26.59 -10.26
N ASP A 3 -3.67 -27.31 -9.24
CA ASP A 3 -4.51 -27.99 -8.24
C ASP A 3 -3.70 -28.36 -6.99
N TYR A 4 -4.41 -28.62 -5.88
CA TYR A 4 -3.83 -28.91 -4.58
C TYR A 4 -4.63 -30.05 -3.92
N MET A 5 -3.92 -31.04 -3.37
CA MET A 5 -4.54 -32.16 -2.65
C MET A 5 -3.88 -32.38 -1.29
N MET A 6 -4.68 -32.46 -0.24
CA MET A 6 -4.20 -32.88 1.09
C MET A 6 -4.09 -34.41 1.16
N LYS A 7 -3.03 -34.90 1.79
CA LYS A 7 -2.90 -36.32 2.15
C LYS A 7 -3.74 -36.61 3.42
N PRO A 8 -4.34 -37.79 3.51
CA PRO A 8 -4.33 -38.90 2.55
C PRO A 8 -5.35 -38.74 1.42
N PHE A 9 -5.05 -39.26 0.21
CA PHE A 9 -5.96 -39.29 -0.93
C PHE A 9 -5.93 -40.63 -1.62
N SER A 10 -7.05 -41.06 -2.22
CA SER A 10 -7.14 -42.32 -2.99
C SER A 10 -6.64 -42.11 -4.43
N GLN A 11 -6.25 -43.25 -5.07
CA GLN A 11 -5.84 -43.24 -6.47
C GLN A 11 -6.95 -42.70 -7.38
N GLU A 12 -8.20 -43.04 -7.08
CA GLU A 12 -9.37 -42.57 -7.83
C GLU A 12 -9.58 -41.06 -7.70
N GLN A 13 -9.43 -40.52 -6.50
CA GLN A 13 -9.49 -39.06 -6.27
C GLN A 13 -8.41 -38.34 -7.06
N LEU A 14 -7.18 -38.83 -7.06
CA LEU A 14 -6.08 -38.28 -7.85
C LEU A 14 -6.40 -38.29 -9.34
N ARG A 15 -6.85 -39.47 -9.87
CA ARG A 15 -7.22 -39.64 -11.28
C ARG A 15 -8.32 -38.68 -11.71
N LEU A 16 -9.38 -38.55 -10.93
CA LEU A 16 -10.49 -37.63 -11.24
C LEU A 16 -10.02 -36.15 -11.25
N ARG A 17 -9.15 -35.76 -10.32
CA ARG A 17 -8.61 -34.41 -10.30
C ARG A 17 -7.68 -34.13 -11.47
N LEU A 18 -6.78 -35.07 -11.80
CA LEU A 18 -5.91 -34.95 -12.98
C LEU A 18 -6.71 -34.80 -14.27
N LEU A 19 -7.76 -35.64 -14.46
CA LEU A 19 -8.63 -35.53 -15.63
C LEU A 19 -9.33 -34.16 -15.69
N ARG A 20 -9.79 -33.65 -14.56
CA ARG A 20 -10.40 -32.30 -14.49
C ARG A 20 -9.38 -31.18 -14.82
N ALA A 21 -8.17 -31.29 -14.31
CA ALA A 21 -7.10 -30.35 -14.57
C ALA A 21 -6.67 -30.37 -16.04
N LEU A 22 -6.52 -31.57 -16.63
CA LEU A 22 -6.19 -31.71 -18.05
C LEU A 22 -7.30 -31.14 -18.96
N ASN A 23 -8.56 -31.46 -18.69
CA ASN A 23 -9.69 -30.91 -19.44
C ASN A 23 -9.76 -29.37 -19.32
N ARG A 24 -9.50 -28.83 -18.12
CA ARG A 24 -9.41 -27.39 -17.92
C ARG A 24 -8.31 -26.79 -18.78
N LYS A 25 -7.10 -27.37 -18.71
CA LYS A 25 -5.96 -26.91 -19.49
C LYS A 25 -6.25 -26.93 -20.98
N GLN A 26 -6.81 -28.03 -21.51
CA GLN A 26 -7.16 -28.14 -22.93
C GLN A 26 -8.17 -27.07 -23.39
N GLN A 27 -9.24 -26.84 -22.62
CA GLN A 27 -10.25 -25.85 -22.98
C GLN A 27 -9.75 -24.39 -22.88
N LEU A 28 -8.84 -24.12 -21.95
CA LEU A 28 -8.29 -22.78 -21.73
C LEU A 28 -6.96 -22.53 -22.47
N LEU A 29 -6.35 -23.57 -23.08
CA LEU A 29 -5.02 -23.47 -23.67
C LEU A 29 -4.89 -22.33 -24.70
N PRO A 30 -5.82 -22.13 -25.67
CA PRO A 30 -5.69 -21.04 -26.62
C PRO A 30 -5.64 -19.66 -25.95
N MET A 31 -6.50 -19.44 -24.96
CA MET A 31 -6.53 -18.22 -24.17
C MET A 31 -5.27 -18.05 -23.32
N LEU A 32 -4.78 -19.11 -22.67
CA LEU A 32 -3.56 -19.09 -21.88
C LEU A 32 -2.32 -18.81 -22.73
N THR A 33 -2.26 -19.34 -23.95
CA THR A 33 -1.18 -19.08 -24.91
C THR A 33 -1.17 -17.62 -25.33
N ALA A 34 -2.33 -17.05 -25.65
CA ALA A 34 -2.47 -15.62 -25.95
C ALA A 34 -2.06 -14.74 -24.77
N PHE A 35 -2.41 -15.15 -23.54
CA PHE A 35 -2.02 -14.44 -22.33
C PHE A 35 -0.49 -14.46 -22.11
N GLN A 36 0.17 -15.59 -22.39
CA GLN A 36 1.64 -15.68 -22.30
C GLN A 36 2.37 -14.83 -23.33
N SER A 37 1.77 -14.62 -24.52
CA SER A 37 2.30 -13.73 -25.55
C SER A 37 1.95 -12.25 -25.34
N ALA A 38 1.27 -11.91 -24.22
CA ALA A 38 0.76 -10.56 -23.91
C ALA A 38 -0.16 -9.96 -25.00
N ASP A 39 -0.77 -10.82 -25.84
CA ASP A 39 -1.73 -10.41 -26.87
C ASP A 39 -3.13 -10.32 -26.26
N THR A 40 -3.45 -9.16 -25.67
CA THR A 40 -4.74 -8.87 -25.01
C THR A 40 -5.94 -9.02 -25.95
N GLU A 41 -5.82 -8.64 -27.21
CA GLU A 41 -6.90 -8.76 -28.18
C GLU A 41 -7.21 -10.24 -28.49
N GLN A 42 -6.17 -11.04 -28.66
CA GLN A 42 -6.34 -12.48 -28.87
C GLN A 42 -6.94 -13.17 -27.64
N VAL A 43 -6.55 -12.74 -26.42
CA VAL A 43 -7.17 -13.24 -25.15
C VAL A 43 -8.67 -12.96 -25.16
N LEU A 44 -9.10 -11.74 -25.52
CA LEU A 44 -10.52 -11.38 -25.61
C LEU A 44 -11.28 -12.22 -26.65
N VAL A 45 -10.68 -12.49 -27.81
CA VAL A 45 -11.27 -13.33 -28.87
C VAL A 45 -11.48 -14.77 -28.36
N GLU A 46 -10.45 -15.36 -27.75
CA GLU A 46 -10.54 -16.75 -27.24
C GLU A 46 -11.50 -16.87 -26.07
N CYS A 47 -11.55 -15.87 -25.17
CA CYS A 47 -12.56 -15.81 -24.10
C CYS A 47 -13.99 -15.77 -24.66
N LYS A 48 -14.26 -14.95 -25.68
CA LYS A 48 -15.58 -14.89 -26.34
C LYS A 48 -15.98 -16.25 -26.96
N LYS A 49 -15.05 -16.96 -27.60
CA LYS A 49 -15.30 -18.32 -28.12
C LYS A 49 -15.70 -19.31 -27.03
N ILE A 50 -14.98 -19.29 -25.87
CA ILE A 50 -15.29 -20.17 -24.75
C ILE A 50 -16.66 -19.84 -24.15
N ILE A 51 -17.02 -18.56 -24.07
CA ILE A 51 -18.31 -18.09 -23.57
C ILE A 51 -19.46 -18.56 -24.52
N SER A 52 -19.28 -18.40 -25.83
CA SER A 52 -20.32 -18.78 -26.82
C SER A 52 -20.60 -20.31 -26.84
N GLN A 53 -19.62 -21.12 -26.44
CA GLN A 53 -19.75 -22.56 -26.32
C GLN A 53 -20.45 -23.02 -25.02
N ASN A 54 -20.98 -22.11 -24.21
CA ASN A 54 -21.58 -22.39 -22.90
C ASN A 54 -20.69 -23.25 -22.00
N SER A 55 -19.36 -23.08 -22.10
CA SER A 55 -18.40 -23.81 -21.29
C SER A 55 -18.60 -23.50 -19.80
N ARG A 56 -18.34 -24.49 -18.95
CA ARG A 56 -18.29 -24.30 -17.49
C ARG A 56 -17.28 -23.22 -17.05
N TYR A 57 -16.35 -22.85 -17.93
CA TYR A 57 -15.35 -21.79 -17.70
C TYR A 57 -15.79 -20.42 -18.23
N ALA A 58 -17.01 -20.28 -18.73
CA ALA A 58 -17.52 -19.01 -19.26
C ALA A 58 -17.42 -17.87 -18.24
N ASN A 59 -17.78 -18.10 -16.97
CA ASN A 59 -17.66 -17.06 -15.93
C ASN A 59 -16.19 -16.73 -15.59
N TYR A 60 -15.28 -17.70 -15.67
CA TYR A 60 -13.85 -17.43 -15.53
C TYR A 60 -13.33 -16.52 -16.67
N CYS A 61 -13.72 -16.83 -17.91
CA CYS A 61 -13.38 -15.99 -19.06
C CYS A 61 -13.97 -14.58 -18.95
N ARG A 62 -15.21 -14.43 -18.45
CA ARG A 62 -15.82 -13.11 -18.18
C ARG A 62 -15.01 -12.31 -17.15
N CYS A 63 -14.50 -12.96 -16.09
CA CYS A 63 -13.65 -12.27 -15.12
C CYS A 63 -12.34 -11.79 -15.74
N ILE A 64 -11.69 -12.60 -16.57
CA ILE A 64 -10.46 -12.19 -17.29
C ILE A 64 -10.75 -11.04 -18.25
N MET A 65 -11.81 -11.13 -19.04
CA MET A 65 -12.21 -10.03 -19.93
C MET A 65 -12.52 -8.75 -19.16
N ALA A 66 -13.22 -8.87 -18.02
CA ALA A 66 -13.51 -7.74 -17.16
C ALA A 66 -12.22 -7.10 -16.60
N GLU A 67 -11.24 -7.91 -16.21
CA GLU A 67 -9.93 -7.40 -15.76
C GLU A 67 -9.22 -6.61 -16.85
N ILE A 68 -9.14 -7.15 -18.06
CA ILE A 68 -8.57 -6.46 -19.23
C ILE A 68 -9.32 -5.14 -19.52
N TYR A 69 -10.64 -5.16 -19.51
CA TYR A 69 -11.43 -3.94 -19.74
C TYR A 69 -11.20 -2.89 -18.65
N LEU A 70 -11.09 -3.30 -17.39
CA LEU A 70 -10.78 -2.38 -16.27
C LEU A 70 -9.39 -1.77 -16.40
N GLU A 71 -8.38 -2.55 -16.79
CA GLU A 71 -7.02 -2.04 -17.06
C GLU A 71 -7.00 -1.03 -18.23
N GLN A 72 -7.86 -1.24 -19.24
CA GLN A 72 -8.03 -0.33 -20.38
C GLN A 72 -8.96 0.86 -20.08
N ASN A 73 -9.41 1.08 -18.85
CA ASN A 73 -10.40 2.08 -18.47
C ASN A 73 -11.78 1.94 -19.16
N ARG A 74 -12.15 0.73 -19.55
CA ARG A 74 -13.41 0.38 -20.24
C ARG A 74 -14.40 -0.28 -19.26
N ALA A 75 -14.65 0.39 -18.13
CA ALA A 75 -15.46 -0.16 -17.04
C ALA A 75 -16.91 -0.48 -17.42
N GLN A 76 -17.46 0.23 -18.42
CA GLN A 76 -18.83 -0.01 -18.88
C GLN A 76 -18.96 -1.37 -19.60
N GLU A 77 -18.00 -1.73 -20.44
CA GLU A 77 -17.96 -3.04 -21.11
C GLU A 77 -17.70 -4.17 -20.09
N ALA A 78 -16.84 -3.92 -19.09
CA ALA A 78 -16.68 -4.84 -17.98
C ALA A 78 -18.00 -5.09 -17.25
N LYS A 79 -18.72 -4.03 -16.90
CA LYS A 79 -20.04 -4.11 -16.24
C LYS A 79 -21.06 -4.91 -17.06
N GLN A 80 -21.13 -4.68 -18.37
CA GLN A 80 -22.04 -5.38 -19.25
C GLN A 80 -21.79 -6.89 -19.25
N ILE A 81 -20.56 -7.33 -19.52
CA ILE A 81 -20.23 -8.77 -19.64
C ILE A 81 -20.37 -9.51 -18.32
N LEU A 82 -20.14 -8.82 -17.18
CA LEU A 82 -20.33 -9.38 -15.85
C LEU A 82 -21.82 -9.58 -15.54
N ASN A 83 -22.68 -8.64 -15.90
CA ASN A 83 -24.14 -8.76 -15.74
C ASN A 83 -24.70 -9.90 -16.60
N GLU A 84 -24.24 -10.05 -17.84
CA GLU A 84 -24.60 -11.21 -18.68
C GLU A 84 -24.23 -12.54 -18.00
N GLY A 85 -23.09 -12.60 -17.31
CA GLY A 85 -22.66 -13.77 -16.55
C GLY A 85 -23.54 -14.04 -15.33
N LEU A 86 -23.91 -13.00 -14.58
CA LEU A 86 -24.78 -13.10 -13.41
C LEU A 86 -26.22 -13.49 -13.77
N ALA A 87 -26.71 -13.09 -14.94
CA ALA A 87 -28.02 -13.54 -15.44
C ALA A 87 -28.09 -15.07 -15.68
N VAL A 88 -26.94 -15.70 -15.98
CA VAL A 88 -26.86 -17.14 -16.15
C VAL A 88 -26.64 -17.86 -14.83
N ARG A 89 -25.71 -17.38 -14.00
CA ARG A 89 -25.35 -18.00 -12.72
C ARG A 89 -24.68 -17.02 -11.77
N GLU A 90 -25.17 -16.98 -10.53
CA GLU A 90 -24.57 -16.23 -9.43
C GLU A 90 -23.15 -16.72 -9.13
N SER A 91 -22.22 -15.78 -8.92
CA SER A 91 -20.82 -16.08 -8.66
C SER A 91 -20.15 -14.95 -7.86
N ALA A 92 -19.44 -15.32 -6.79
CA ALA A 92 -18.69 -14.39 -5.97
C ALA A 92 -17.63 -13.62 -6.79
N TRP A 93 -16.97 -14.28 -7.75
CA TRP A 93 -15.99 -13.63 -8.62
C TRP A 93 -16.62 -12.61 -9.56
N LEU A 94 -17.76 -12.91 -10.15
CA LEU A 94 -18.48 -11.93 -10.99
C LEU A 94 -18.94 -10.73 -10.17
N ARG A 95 -19.41 -10.95 -8.94
CA ARG A 95 -19.78 -9.88 -8.00
C ARG A 95 -18.59 -9.02 -7.61
N LEU A 96 -17.43 -9.63 -7.33
CA LEU A 96 -16.19 -8.90 -7.06
C LEU A 96 -15.81 -7.97 -8.23
N PHE A 97 -15.74 -8.53 -9.44
CA PHE A 97 -15.37 -7.73 -10.62
C PHE A 97 -16.43 -6.69 -10.98
N LEU A 98 -17.71 -6.96 -10.73
CA LEU A 98 -18.78 -5.99 -10.91
C LEU A 98 -18.67 -4.84 -9.90
N GLY A 99 -18.29 -5.13 -8.64
CA GLY A 99 -17.96 -4.11 -7.65
C GLY A 99 -16.80 -3.23 -8.11
N ARG A 100 -15.72 -3.82 -8.66
CA ARG A 100 -14.59 -3.07 -9.22
C ARG A 100 -15.00 -2.20 -10.43
N ALA A 101 -15.84 -2.73 -11.31
CA ALA A 101 -16.32 -2.00 -12.47
C ALA A 101 -17.22 -0.80 -12.10
N THR A 102 -18.17 -1.00 -11.17
CA THR A 102 -19.01 0.09 -10.65
C THR A 102 -18.21 1.14 -9.90
N GLN A 103 -17.20 0.74 -9.15
CA GLN A 103 -16.26 1.63 -8.47
C GLN A 103 -15.48 2.50 -9.46
N GLN A 104 -14.96 1.94 -10.54
CA GLN A 104 -14.23 2.69 -11.57
C GLN A 104 -15.16 3.67 -12.31
N LEU A 105 -16.48 3.40 -12.34
CA LEU A 105 -17.49 4.31 -12.85
C LEU A 105 -17.90 5.41 -11.85
N GLY A 106 -17.32 5.41 -10.64
CA GLY A 106 -17.63 6.37 -9.58
C GLY A 106 -18.85 6.02 -8.72
N ASP A 107 -19.52 4.89 -8.97
CA ASP A 107 -20.71 4.45 -8.21
C ASP A 107 -20.25 3.55 -7.04
N HIS A 108 -19.74 4.19 -5.98
CA HIS A 108 -19.20 3.50 -4.82
C HIS A 108 -20.27 2.79 -3.99
N ASP A 109 -21.48 3.32 -3.93
CA ASP A 109 -22.61 2.70 -3.22
C ASP A 109 -23.01 1.37 -3.87
N ALA A 110 -23.18 1.35 -5.20
CA ALA A 110 -23.44 0.12 -5.93
C ALA A 110 -22.27 -0.88 -5.81
N ALA A 111 -21.02 -0.40 -5.79
CA ALA A 111 -19.85 -1.23 -5.59
C ALA A 111 -19.90 -1.94 -4.23
N ILE A 112 -20.24 -1.24 -3.15
CA ILE A 112 -20.40 -1.78 -1.79
C ILE A 112 -21.42 -2.91 -1.78
N VAL A 113 -22.58 -2.72 -2.43
CA VAL A 113 -23.64 -3.76 -2.52
C VAL A 113 -23.12 -5.02 -3.22
N HIS A 114 -22.41 -4.87 -4.34
CA HIS A 114 -21.87 -6.00 -5.09
C HIS A 114 -20.77 -6.72 -4.30
N LEU A 115 -19.90 -6.00 -3.61
CA LEU A 115 -18.82 -6.56 -2.81
C LEU A 115 -19.36 -7.28 -1.56
N HIS A 116 -20.37 -6.76 -0.90
CA HIS A 116 -21.08 -7.50 0.16
C HIS A 116 -21.71 -8.79 -0.37
N SER A 117 -22.35 -8.75 -1.55
CA SER A 117 -22.89 -9.97 -2.17
C SER A 117 -21.78 -10.99 -2.48
N ALA A 118 -20.61 -10.54 -2.93
CA ALA A 118 -19.44 -11.42 -3.12
C ALA A 118 -19.02 -12.10 -1.82
N LEU A 119 -18.97 -11.33 -0.71
CA LEU A 119 -18.58 -11.83 0.62
C LEU A 119 -19.64 -12.75 1.23
N GLN A 120 -20.92 -12.53 0.97
CA GLN A 120 -21.99 -13.46 1.37
C GLN A 120 -21.81 -14.83 0.71
N LEU A 121 -21.42 -14.85 -0.56
CA LEU A 121 -21.14 -16.10 -1.30
C LEU A 121 -19.80 -16.74 -0.90
N ARG A 122 -18.80 -15.93 -0.55
CA ARG A 122 -17.45 -16.35 -0.16
C ARG A 122 -16.88 -15.47 0.95
N PRO A 123 -17.10 -15.82 2.22
CA PRO A 123 -16.70 -15.00 3.37
C PRO A 123 -15.18 -14.81 3.54
N PHE A 124 -14.36 -15.66 2.91
CA PHE A 124 -12.89 -15.58 3.02
C PHE A 124 -12.22 -15.01 1.77
N MET A 125 -12.95 -14.22 0.97
CA MET A 125 -12.43 -13.58 -0.24
C MET A 125 -11.72 -12.26 0.11
N VAL A 126 -10.43 -12.32 0.41
CA VAL A 126 -9.61 -11.15 0.84
C VAL A 126 -9.72 -9.99 -0.14
N ASP A 127 -9.68 -10.25 -1.46
CA ASP A 127 -9.79 -9.20 -2.47
C ASP A 127 -11.12 -8.43 -2.39
N ALA A 128 -12.22 -9.11 -2.04
CA ALA A 128 -13.51 -8.44 -1.90
C ALA A 128 -13.52 -7.48 -0.70
N TYR A 129 -12.88 -7.84 0.42
CA TYR A 129 -12.70 -6.91 1.56
C TYR A 129 -11.86 -5.70 1.17
N ARG A 130 -10.78 -5.89 0.41
CA ARG A 130 -9.93 -4.79 -0.03
C ARG A 130 -10.67 -3.78 -0.88
N TRP A 131 -11.42 -4.24 -1.88
CA TRP A 131 -12.20 -3.36 -2.74
C TRP A 131 -13.40 -2.75 -2.01
N LEU A 132 -13.99 -3.47 -1.04
CA LEU A 132 -15.03 -2.93 -0.16
C LEU A 132 -14.50 -1.77 0.68
N ALA A 133 -13.38 -1.96 1.34
CA ALA A 133 -12.73 -0.89 2.12
C ALA A 133 -12.42 0.34 1.25
N TYR A 134 -11.91 0.13 0.04
CA TYR A 134 -11.65 1.25 -0.88
C TYR A 134 -12.93 2.01 -1.23
N SER A 135 -14.05 1.32 -1.50
CA SER A 135 -15.35 1.99 -1.77
C SER A 135 -15.89 2.72 -0.54
N GLN A 136 -15.73 2.14 0.66
CA GLN A 136 -16.10 2.77 1.93
C GLN A 136 -15.29 4.05 2.18
N LEU A 137 -13.98 4.05 1.88
CA LEU A 137 -13.13 5.23 1.95
C LEU A 137 -13.59 6.34 1.01
N ALA A 138 -13.96 5.98 -0.21
CA ALA A 138 -14.39 6.95 -1.22
C ALA A 138 -15.69 7.68 -0.84
N ILE A 139 -16.58 7.04 -0.05
CA ILE A 139 -17.79 7.66 0.49
C ILE A 139 -17.58 8.29 1.88
N GLY A 140 -16.35 8.31 2.41
CA GLY A 140 -16.01 8.89 3.71
C GLY A 140 -16.30 8.00 4.92
N ALA A 141 -16.65 6.72 4.73
CA ALA A 141 -16.91 5.76 5.81
C ALA A 141 -15.60 5.13 6.32
N SER A 142 -14.76 5.96 6.94
CA SER A 142 -13.37 5.64 7.30
C SER A 142 -13.26 4.53 8.34
N GLU A 143 -14.05 4.56 9.40
CA GLU A 143 -13.98 3.54 10.45
C GLU A 143 -14.48 2.17 9.96
N GLU A 144 -15.52 2.14 9.14
CA GLU A 144 -16.00 0.91 8.51
C GLU A 144 -14.95 0.31 7.57
N ALA A 145 -14.22 1.15 6.85
CA ALA A 145 -13.14 0.70 5.96
C ALA A 145 -12.00 0.06 6.74
N ILE A 146 -11.56 0.67 7.86
CA ILE A 146 -10.54 0.09 8.73
C ILE A 146 -11.02 -1.26 9.27
N ALA A 147 -12.23 -1.32 9.84
CA ALA A 147 -12.80 -2.57 10.35
C ALA A 147 -12.88 -3.66 9.27
N THR A 148 -13.20 -3.27 8.02
CA THR A 148 -13.22 -4.17 6.88
C THR A 148 -11.83 -4.70 6.55
N LEU A 149 -10.79 -3.85 6.56
CA LEU A 149 -9.40 -4.27 6.34
C LEU A 149 -8.87 -5.14 7.49
N GLU A 150 -9.18 -4.81 8.74
CA GLU A 150 -8.81 -5.62 9.91
C GLU A 150 -9.42 -7.03 9.82
N ARG A 151 -10.66 -7.13 9.34
CA ARG A 151 -11.28 -8.42 9.05
C ARG A 151 -10.55 -9.18 7.95
N ALA A 152 -10.09 -8.51 6.89
CA ALA A 152 -9.25 -9.12 5.87
C ALA A 152 -7.91 -9.61 6.43
N VAL A 153 -7.28 -8.84 7.33
CA VAL A 153 -6.05 -9.23 8.03
C VAL A 153 -6.28 -10.47 8.91
N SER A 154 -7.43 -10.59 9.58
CA SER A 154 -7.74 -11.79 10.37
C SER A 154 -7.81 -13.07 9.51
N ILE A 155 -8.13 -12.93 8.22
CA ILE A 155 -8.15 -14.04 7.24
C ILE A 155 -6.75 -14.29 6.67
N SER A 156 -5.98 -13.24 6.40
CA SER A 156 -4.64 -13.31 5.82
C SER A 156 -3.65 -12.42 6.59
N PRO A 157 -3.18 -12.83 7.78
CA PRO A 157 -2.35 -11.99 8.65
C PRO A 157 -0.97 -11.64 8.05
N GLN A 158 -0.49 -12.45 7.11
CA GLN A 158 0.81 -12.24 6.45
C GLN A 158 0.70 -11.45 5.13
N SER A 159 -0.44 -10.82 4.86
CA SER A 159 -0.60 -10.01 3.66
C SER A 159 -0.02 -8.61 3.86
N GLY A 160 1.22 -8.39 3.39
CA GLY A 160 1.86 -7.07 3.44
C GLY A 160 1.01 -5.97 2.81
N ARG A 161 0.31 -6.28 1.72
CA ARG A 161 -0.58 -5.34 1.04
C ARG A 161 -1.76 -4.85 1.90
N LEU A 162 -2.31 -5.70 2.78
CA LEU A 162 -3.37 -5.28 3.71
C LEU A 162 -2.83 -4.34 4.78
N HIS A 163 -1.69 -4.68 5.37
CA HIS A 163 -1.04 -3.82 6.37
C HIS A 163 -0.62 -2.49 5.78
N GLN A 164 -0.14 -2.46 4.53
CA GLN A 164 0.15 -1.22 3.82
C GLN A 164 -1.10 -0.35 3.65
N GLN A 165 -2.23 -0.92 3.19
CA GLN A 165 -3.48 -0.18 3.03
C GLN A 165 -4.01 0.38 4.35
N ILE A 166 -3.92 -0.39 5.45
CA ILE A 166 -4.29 0.11 6.78
C ILE A 166 -3.39 1.28 7.18
N ALA A 167 -2.06 1.14 6.98
CA ALA A 167 -1.12 2.20 7.32
C ALA A 167 -1.38 3.49 6.53
N GLU A 168 -1.54 3.39 5.21
CA GLU A 168 -1.86 4.52 4.33
C GLU A 168 -3.13 5.24 4.79
N HIS A 169 -4.17 4.47 5.09
CA HIS A 169 -5.43 5.04 5.52
C HIS A 169 -5.34 5.67 6.91
N CYS A 170 -4.77 4.97 7.89
CA CYS A 170 -4.59 5.50 9.25
C CYS A 170 -3.72 6.77 9.25
N LEU A 171 -2.70 6.85 8.39
CA LEU A 171 -1.90 8.08 8.19
C LEU A 171 -2.78 9.23 7.68
N SER A 172 -3.66 9.00 6.72
CA SER A 172 -4.56 10.03 6.19
C SER A 172 -5.55 10.56 7.23
N GLN A 173 -5.88 9.75 8.24
CA GLN A 173 -6.75 10.10 9.35
C GLN A 173 -6.00 10.57 10.62
N HIS A 174 -4.67 10.74 10.53
CA HIS A 174 -3.79 11.08 11.67
C HIS A 174 -3.81 10.07 12.83
N ASP A 175 -4.26 8.82 12.56
CA ASP A 175 -4.17 7.73 13.51
C ASP A 175 -2.78 7.06 13.45
N TYR A 176 -1.79 7.78 13.97
CA TYR A 176 -0.40 7.32 13.95
C TYR A 176 -0.16 6.06 14.78
N PHE A 177 -1.05 5.75 15.72
CA PHE A 177 -0.93 4.54 16.53
C PHE A 177 -1.23 3.28 15.70
N ARG A 178 -2.39 3.22 15.04
CA ARG A 178 -2.76 2.09 14.18
C ARG A 178 -1.84 2.01 12.95
N ALA A 179 -1.46 3.14 12.36
CA ALA A 179 -0.48 3.18 11.27
C ALA A 179 0.85 2.54 11.68
N LYS A 180 1.40 2.94 12.85
CA LYS A 180 2.63 2.37 13.41
C LYS A 180 2.54 0.86 13.61
N GLN A 181 1.42 0.35 14.13
CA GLN A 181 1.23 -1.09 14.33
C GLN A 181 1.26 -1.88 13.01
N SER A 182 0.56 -1.38 12.00
CA SER A 182 0.53 -2.01 10.68
C SER A 182 1.89 -1.97 9.99
N LEU A 183 2.62 -0.85 10.08
CA LEU A 183 3.97 -0.72 9.53
C LEU A 183 4.99 -1.59 10.29
N ALA A 184 4.86 -1.77 11.61
CA ALA A 184 5.69 -2.70 12.37
C ALA A 184 5.51 -4.14 11.88
N THR A 185 4.27 -4.56 11.64
CA THR A 185 4.00 -5.89 11.07
C THR A 185 4.57 -6.01 9.66
N LEU A 186 4.44 -4.95 8.86
CA LEU A 186 4.98 -4.92 7.50
C LEU A 186 6.52 -5.06 7.50
N LEU A 187 7.23 -4.37 8.39
CA LEU A 187 8.67 -4.53 8.59
C LEU A 187 9.05 -5.96 9.00
N ASP A 188 8.25 -6.58 9.89
CA ASP A 188 8.50 -7.96 10.29
C ASP A 188 8.29 -8.96 9.14
N LEU A 189 7.31 -8.73 8.27
CA LEU A 189 7.08 -9.55 7.08
C LEU A 189 8.20 -9.41 6.05
N HIS A 190 8.71 -8.19 5.84
CA HIS A 190 9.80 -7.93 4.90
C HIS A 190 11.16 -8.44 5.38
N ARG A 191 11.38 -8.59 6.68
CA ARG A 191 12.64 -9.11 7.25
C ARG A 191 13.05 -10.48 6.71
N TYR A 192 12.09 -11.28 6.26
CA TYR A 192 12.32 -12.61 5.68
C TYR A 192 12.21 -12.62 4.15
N ALA A 193 11.90 -11.48 3.54
CA ALA A 193 11.93 -11.30 2.10
C ALA A 193 13.31 -10.80 1.66
N VAL A 194 13.68 -11.09 0.42
CA VAL A 194 14.97 -10.67 -0.16
C VAL A 194 15.06 -9.14 -0.33
N ASP A 195 13.94 -8.43 -0.21
CA ASP A 195 13.80 -7.00 -0.50
C ASP A 195 13.36 -6.22 0.76
N ASP A 196 14.30 -5.92 1.66
CA ASP A 196 14.05 -4.91 2.70
C ASP A 196 13.87 -3.53 2.03
N ASN A 197 12.74 -2.90 2.32
CA ASN A 197 12.40 -1.59 1.75
C ASN A 197 12.64 -0.47 2.78
N PRO A 198 13.67 0.38 2.58
CA PRO A 198 13.97 1.51 3.47
C PRO A 198 12.79 2.49 3.63
N GLN A 199 11.93 2.59 2.61
CA GLN A 199 10.74 3.45 2.64
C GLN A 199 9.74 3.03 3.72
N ILE A 200 9.56 1.72 3.95
CA ILE A 200 8.69 1.22 5.02
C ILE A 200 9.27 1.58 6.39
N LEU A 201 10.59 1.45 6.54
CA LEU A 201 11.28 1.85 7.77
C LEU A 201 11.13 3.36 8.04
N GLY A 202 11.32 4.20 7.02
CA GLY A 202 11.11 5.63 7.10
C GLY A 202 9.69 5.99 7.50
N SER A 203 8.68 5.36 6.88
CA SER A 203 7.26 5.56 7.20
C SER A 203 6.93 5.10 8.63
N TYR A 204 7.51 3.99 9.10
CA TYR A 204 7.37 3.55 10.49
C TYR A 204 7.95 4.58 11.47
N ILE A 205 9.18 5.04 11.23
CA ILE A 205 9.84 6.08 12.06
C ILE A 205 9.02 7.37 12.06
N HIS A 206 8.47 7.74 10.91
CA HIS A 206 7.56 8.89 10.79
C HIS A 206 6.35 8.75 11.71
N CYS A 207 5.65 7.62 11.70
CA CYS A 207 4.52 7.36 12.60
C CYS A 207 4.92 7.38 14.08
N VAL A 208 6.10 6.83 14.41
CA VAL A 208 6.64 6.86 15.79
C VAL A 208 6.85 8.29 16.25
N ILE A 209 7.41 9.16 15.39
CA ILE A 209 7.66 10.56 15.68
C ILE A 209 6.35 11.34 15.87
N LEU A 210 5.41 11.24 14.92
CA LEU A 210 4.15 11.98 14.99
C LEU A 210 3.26 11.49 16.14
N HIS A 211 3.24 10.18 16.41
CA HIS A 211 2.54 9.65 17.57
C HIS A 211 3.08 10.24 18.88
N ALA A 212 4.41 10.37 19.01
CA ALA A 212 5.02 10.95 20.21
C ALA A 212 4.72 12.46 20.34
N ILE A 213 4.73 13.20 19.22
CA ILE A 213 4.45 14.67 19.21
C ILE A 213 3.00 14.92 19.59
N ASN A 214 2.05 14.20 18.99
CA ASN A 214 0.63 14.49 19.14
C ASN A 214 0.04 14.04 20.47
N ASN A 215 0.59 12.99 21.10
CA ASN A 215 0.15 12.58 22.42
C ASN A 215 0.57 13.55 23.55
N GLN A 216 1.55 14.43 23.29
CA GLN A 216 2.10 15.40 24.25
C GLN A 216 2.50 14.77 25.60
N ASP A 217 2.58 13.45 25.68
CA ASP A 217 2.96 12.70 26.86
C ASP A 217 4.49 12.65 26.97
N PRO A 218 5.11 13.15 28.07
CA PRO A 218 6.55 13.07 28.30
C PRO A 218 7.12 11.66 28.17
N TYR A 219 6.32 10.62 28.48
CA TYR A 219 6.72 9.23 28.34
C TYR A 219 6.97 8.84 26.88
N HIS A 220 6.09 9.24 25.97
CA HIS A 220 6.25 8.94 24.53
C HIS A 220 7.46 9.66 23.95
N ILE A 221 7.63 10.95 24.28
CA ILE A 221 8.79 11.75 23.85
C ILE A 221 10.09 11.20 24.46
N GLY A 222 10.08 10.78 25.73
CA GLY A 222 11.23 10.18 26.39
C GLY A 222 11.67 8.87 25.76
N ASN A 223 10.73 8.03 25.32
CA ASN A 223 11.00 6.73 24.68
C ASN A 223 11.24 6.82 23.17
N LEU A 224 10.99 7.98 22.53
CA LEU A 224 11.11 8.16 21.08
C LEU A 224 12.47 7.70 20.54
N GLN A 225 13.55 8.20 21.15
CA GLN A 225 14.92 7.83 20.75
C GLN A 225 15.16 6.32 20.80
N LYS A 226 14.67 5.65 21.86
CA LYS A 226 14.82 4.20 22.02
C LYS A 226 14.04 3.43 20.94
N GLN A 227 12.80 3.83 20.64
CA GLN A 227 11.98 3.18 19.62
C GLN A 227 12.63 3.31 18.23
N VAL A 228 13.08 4.51 17.86
CA VAL A 228 13.75 4.76 16.58
C VAL A 228 15.06 3.98 16.48
N ASN A 229 15.92 4.01 17.52
CA ASN A 229 17.17 3.25 17.52
C ASN A 229 16.92 1.74 17.40
N THR A 230 15.87 1.23 18.04
CA THR A 230 15.52 -0.19 17.94
C THR A 230 15.09 -0.55 16.51
N ALA A 231 14.29 0.30 15.86
CA ALA A 231 13.89 0.05 14.47
C ALA A 231 15.07 0.12 13.51
N LEU A 232 15.93 1.14 13.63
CA LEU A 232 17.15 1.29 12.82
C LEU A 232 18.10 0.10 12.99
N SER A 233 18.38 -0.33 14.24
CA SER A 233 19.28 -1.46 14.48
C SER A 233 18.74 -2.80 13.98
N ARG A 234 17.41 -2.98 13.93
CA ARG A 234 16.76 -4.19 13.38
C ARG A 234 16.95 -4.35 11.87
N CYS A 235 16.94 -3.23 11.14
CA CYS A 235 16.99 -3.22 9.68
C CYS A 235 18.41 -2.94 9.14
N ARG A 236 19.37 -2.60 10.01
CA ARG A 236 20.72 -2.19 9.60
C ARG A 236 21.41 -3.23 8.74
N ASP A 237 21.49 -4.48 9.20
CA ASP A 237 22.29 -5.52 8.54
C ASP A 237 21.73 -5.89 7.17
N SER A 238 20.40 -5.86 7.01
CA SER A 238 19.75 -6.13 5.74
C SER A 238 19.90 -4.97 4.76
N LEU A 239 19.74 -3.73 5.20
CA LEU A 239 19.82 -2.55 4.34
C LEU A 239 21.25 -2.23 3.88
N ILE A 240 22.28 -2.44 4.71
CA ILE A 240 23.69 -2.24 4.33
C ILE A 240 24.11 -3.16 3.18
N ASN A 241 23.53 -4.35 3.09
CA ASN A 241 23.86 -5.31 2.03
C ASN A 241 23.33 -4.91 0.63
N HIS A 242 22.51 -3.85 0.52
CA HIS A 242 21.86 -3.40 -0.71
C HIS A 242 22.43 -2.12 -1.34
N ASP A 243 23.70 -1.79 -1.06
CA ASP A 243 24.35 -0.54 -1.56
C ASP A 243 23.58 0.74 -1.17
N PHE A 244 22.91 0.68 0.00
CA PHE A 244 22.15 1.77 0.57
C PHE A 244 22.96 2.54 1.60
N ASP A 245 23.06 3.88 1.46
CA ASP A 245 23.73 4.73 2.45
C ASP A 245 22.91 4.83 3.76
N PHE A 246 22.95 3.72 4.50
CA PHE A 246 22.27 3.60 5.78
C PHE A 246 22.78 4.62 6.82
N HIS A 247 24.04 5.04 6.72
CA HIS A 247 24.61 6.00 7.66
C HIS A 247 23.96 7.39 7.53
N THR A 248 23.83 7.90 6.30
CA THR A 248 23.13 9.17 6.04
C THR A 248 21.65 9.06 6.42
N PHE A 249 20.97 7.97 6.06
CA PHE A 249 19.59 7.71 6.45
C PHE A 249 19.40 7.74 7.98
N GLU A 250 20.25 7.02 8.73
CA GLU A 250 20.22 6.99 10.20
C GLU A 250 20.37 8.40 10.79
N HIS A 251 21.30 9.21 10.26
CA HIS A 251 21.53 10.58 10.77
C HIS A 251 20.36 11.50 10.50
N ILE A 252 19.71 11.38 9.34
CA ILE A 252 18.48 12.14 9.04
C ILE A 252 17.37 11.75 10.03
N CYS A 253 17.16 10.45 10.28
CA CYS A 253 16.19 9.98 11.27
C CYS A 253 16.51 10.52 12.68
N GLN A 254 17.81 10.55 13.08
CA GLN A 254 18.23 11.14 14.36
C GLN A 254 17.98 12.65 14.42
N ALA A 255 18.20 13.36 13.33
CA ALA A 255 17.87 14.78 13.23
C ALA A 255 16.37 15.01 13.48
N ARG A 256 15.50 14.23 12.83
CA ARG A 256 14.05 14.28 13.03
C ARG A 256 13.63 14.01 14.48
N VAL A 257 14.29 13.05 15.14
CA VAL A 257 14.06 12.77 16.58
C VAL A 257 14.46 13.97 17.45
N GLN A 258 15.60 14.64 17.19
CA GLN A 258 15.98 15.84 17.95
C GLN A 258 14.96 16.97 17.76
N MET A 259 14.48 17.19 16.54
CA MET A 259 13.42 18.18 16.26
C MET A 259 12.13 17.85 17.02
N ALA A 260 11.71 16.58 17.03
CA ALA A 260 10.53 16.13 17.75
C ALA A 260 10.63 16.35 19.27
N ARG A 261 11.84 16.23 19.82
CA ARG A 261 12.14 16.50 21.24
C ARG A 261 12.26 17.99 21.57
N GLY A 262 12.03 18.89 20.61
CA GLY A 262 12.13 20.34 20.78
C GLY A 262 13.54 20.92 20.56
N ASN A 263 14.54 20.10 20.24
CA ASN A 263 15.92 20.54 19.97
C ASN A 263 16.11 20.91 18.49
N LEU A 264 15.31 21.86 17.98
CA LEU A 264 15.36 22.28 16.58
C LEU A 264 16.76 22.67 16.09
N PRO A 265 17.57 23.48 16.81
CA PRO A 265 18.92 23.85 16.35
C PRO A 265 19.82 22.63 16.17
N LYS A 266 19.79 21.68 17.12
CA LYS A 266 20.58 20.46 17.04
C LYS A 266 20.09 19.55 15.89
N GLY A 267 18.79 19.44 15.72
CA GLY A 267 18.20 18.70 14.61
C GLY A 267 18.61 19.29 13.26
N LYS A 268 18.52 20.62 13.11
CA LYS A 268 18.96 21.35 11.91
C LYS A 268 20.45 21.09 11.63
N GLN A 269 21.30 21.23 12.63
CA GLN A 269 22.74 20.99 12.48
C GLN A 269 23.06 19.56 12.02
N LEU A 270 22.43 18.56 12.62
CA LEU A 270 22.60 17.16 12.22
C LEU A 270 22.14 16.90 10.79
N LEU A 271 20.96 17.45 10.41
CA LEU A 271 20.40 17.29 9.07
C LEU A 271 21.34 17.87 8.01
N TYR A 272 21.73 19.15 8.15
CA TYR A 272 22.61 19.79 7.18
C TYR A 272 23.99 19.14 7.11
N LYS A 273 24.55 18.69 8.24
CA LYS A 273 25.82 17.98 8.25
C LYS A 273 25.77 16.64 7.50
N SER A 274 24.67 15.91 7.62
CA SER A 274 24.50 14.60 6.95
C SER A 274 24.14 14.71 5.49
N THR A 275 23.57 15.84 5.05
CA THR A 275 23.11 16.03 3.68
C THR A 275 23.91 17.07 2.89
N GLN A 276 24.92 17.70 3.48
CA GLN A 276 25.67 18.81 2.84
C GLN A 276 26.27 18.45 1.47
N ASP A 277 26.73 17.21 1.31
CA ASP A 277 27.36 16.76 0.07
C ASP A 277 26.34 16.49 -1.06
N TYR A 278 25.05 16.47 -0.74
CA TYR A 278 23.96 16.17 -1.64
C TYR A 278 23.04 17.35 -1.94
N LEU A 279 23.02 18.39 -1.09
CA LEU A 279 22.06 19.51 -1.22
C LEU A 279 22.26 20.32 -2.51
N ASP A 280 23.48 20.38 -3.03
CA ASP A 280 23.80 21.05 -4.30
C ASP A 280 23.43 20.20 -5.53
N THR A 281 23.33 18.86 -5.36
CA THR A 281 23.04 17.88 -6.39
C THR A 281 22.04 16.84 -5.88
N PRO A 282 20.78 17.21 -5.60
CA PRO A 282 19.79 16.32 -4.97
C PRO A 282 19.49 15.05 -5.80
N GLU A 283 19.70 15.11 -7.10
CA GLU A 283 19.53 13.98 -8.02
C GLU A 283 20.54 12.83 -7.79
N THR A 284 21.60 13.07 -7.02
CA THR A 284 22.56 12.04 -6.64
C THR A 284 22.15 11.26 -5.38
N MET A 285 21.16 11.75 -4.64
CA MET A 285 20.58 11.00 -3.51
C MET A 285 19.81 9.78 -4.01
N SER A 286 19.86 8.68 -3.23
CA SER A 286 18.86 7.63 -3.43
C SER A 286 17.45 8.16 -3.13
N SER A 287 16.43 7.57 -3.75
CA SER A 287 15.03 8.02 -3.61
C SER A 287 14.56 8.00 -2.15
N GLU A 288 15.06 7.06 -1.35
CA GLU A 288 14.71 6.89 0.05
C GLU A 288 15.35 7.95 0.95
N ILE A 289 16.64 8.26 0.72
CA ILE A 289 17.34 9.34 1.43
C ILE A 289 16.71 10.68 1.09
N LEU A 290 16.39 10.91 -0.19
CA LEU A 290 15.72 12.12 -0.62
C LEU A 290 14.33 12.26 0.04
N SER A 291 13.56 11.16 0.11
CA SER A 291 12.27 11.12 0.80
C SER A 291 12.37 11.51 2.28
N GLU A 292 13.32 10.91 3.01
CA GLU A 292 13.55 11.24 4.43
C GLU A 292 14.06 12.66 4.62
N THR A 293 14.88 13.17 3.70
CA THR A 293 15.34 14.56 3.70
C THR A 293 14.16 15.52 3.53
N ILE A 294 13.25 15.25 2.60
CA ILE A 294 12.02 16.03 2.40
C ILE A 294 11.18 16.05 3.69
N LEU A 295 10.95 14.89 4.32
CA LEU A 295 10.20 14.82 5.56
C LEU A 295 10.88 15.58 6.71
N ALA A 296 12.22 15.54 6.79
CA ALA A 296 12.99 16.31 7.77
C ALA A 296 12.89 17.81 7.53
N MET A 297 12.99 18.27 6.28
CA MET A 297 12.83 19.68 5.92
C MET A 297 11.42 20.20 6.23
N LEU A 298 10.39 19.43 5.91
CA LEU A 298 9.01 19.76 6.28
C LEU A 298 8.85 19.87 7.80
N GLN A 299 9.40 18.93 8.56
CA GLN A 299 9.36 18.95 10.04
C GLN A 299 10.13 20.14 10.63
N LEU A 300 11.17 20.63 9.96
CA LEU A 300 11.92 21.82 10.31
C LEU A 300 11.14 23.12 9.97
N GLY A 301 10.21 23.06 9.01
CA GLY A 301 9.44 24.18 8.51
C GLY A 301 10.00 24.81 7.22
N GLU A 302 10.99 24.20 6.60
CA GLU A 302 11.63 24.65 5.34
C GLU A 302 10.81 24.13 4.12
N PHE A 303 9.55 24.59 4.00
CA PHE A 303 8.60 24.07 3.00
C PHE A 303 9.02 24.35 1.56
N GLU A 304 9.53 25.54 1.26
CA GLU A 304 9.95 25.91 -0.10
C GLU A 304 11.10 25.00 -0.58
N PHE A 305 12.04 24.73 0.31
CA PHE A 305 13.16 23.84 0.00
C PHE A 305 12.70 22.38 -0.12
N ALA A 306 11.79 21.93 0.74
CA ALA A 306 11.17 20.61 0.61
C ALA A 306 10.43 20.45 -0.73
N ASP A 307 9.72 21.50 -1.20
CA ASP A 307 9.04 21.50 -2.51
C ASP A 307 10.02 21.44 -3.68
N GLN A 308 11.19 22.06 -3.55
CA GLN A 308 12.26 21.94 -4.55
C GLN A 308 12.81 20.51 -4.60
N LEU A 309 13.13 19.91 -3.43
CA LEU A 309 13.61 18.54 -3.34
C LEU A 309 12.58 17.53 -3.86
N GLN A 310 11.28 17.77 -3.62
CA GLN A 310 10.22 16.89 -4.11
C GLN A 310 10.17 16.80 -5.64
N LYS A 311 10.59 17.86 -6.36
CA LYS A 311 10.68 17.82 -7.83
C LYS A 311 11.81 16.93 -8.35
N SER A 312 12.80 16.63 -7.51
CA SER A 312 13.90 15.72 -7.84
C SER A 312 13.57 14.25 -7.57
N LEU A 313 12.40 13.95 -6.97
CA LEU A 313 11.96 12.57 -6.77
C LEU A 313 11.68 11.85 -8.10
N PRO A 314 12.10 10.59 -8.26
CA PRO A 314 11.69 9.77 -9.39
C PRO A 314 10.16 9.68 -9.48
N PRO A 315 9.56 9.63 -10.70
CA PRO A 315 8.11 9.63 -10.86
C PRO A 315 7.38 8.47 -10.15
N GLU A 316 8.02 7.34 -9.97
CA GLU A 316 7.48 6.18 -9.25
C GLU A 316 7.43 6.48 -7.74
N GLN A 317 8.52 7.02 -7.19
CA GLN A 317 8.60 7.38 -5.77
C GLN A 317 7.70 8.58 -5.42
N ALA A 318 7.58 9.56 -6.31
CA ALA A 318 6.68 10.70 -6.13
C ALA A 318 5.20 10.30 -6.06
N LYS A 319 4.84 9.11 -6.60
CA LYS A 319 3.50 8.53 -6.56
C LYS A 319 3.33 7.49 -5.47
N ASP A 320 4.36 7.22 -4.66
CA ASP A 320 4.26 6.28 -3.55
C ASP A 320 3.20 6.74 -2.55
N PRO A 321 2.17 5.91 -2.27
CA PRO A 321 1.08 6.31 -1.39
C PRO A 321 1.53 6.58 0.04
N LEU A 322 2.46 5.77 0.59
CA LEU A 322 2.96 5.95 1.95
C LEU A 322 3.72 7.27 2.09
N LEU A 323 4.64 7.57 1.15
CA LEU A 323 5.38 8.82 1.15
C LEU A 323 4.44 10.03 1.02
N THR A 324 3.47 9.94 0.11
CA THR A 324 2.47 11.00 -0.10
C THR A 324 1.70 11.28 1.20
N GLN A 325 1.24 10.24 1.91
CA GLN A 325 0.54 10.38 3.19
C GLN A 325 1.47 10.93 4.29
N CYS A 326 2.73 10.51 4.33
CA CYS A 326 3.71 11.07 5.27
C CYS A 326 3.93 12.57 5.05
N ILE A 327 4.06 13.02 3.81
CA ILE A 327 4.20 14.44 3.47
C ILE A 327 2.95 15.22 3.87
N GLN A 328 1.77 14.75 3.53
CA GLN A 328 0.51 15.39 3.86
C GLN A 328 0.29 15.48 5.37
N SER A 329 0.62 14.43 6.12
CA SER A 329 0.45 14.39 7.57
C SER A 329 1.30 15.46 8.29
N ILE A 330 2.54 15.74 7.83
CA ILE A 330 3.33 16.85 8.38
C ILE A 330 2.74 18.21 8.01
N ARG A 331 2.32 18.38 6.75
CA ARG A 331 1.80 19.66 6.26
C ARG A 331 0.50 20.08 6.97
N SER A 332 -0.32 19.11 7.36
CA SER A 332 -1.60 19.32 8.04
C SER A 332 -1.51 19.22 9.56
N ASP A 333 -0.36 18.85 10.13
CA ASP A 333 -0.19 18.69 11.57
C ASP A 333 -0.10 20.05 12.28
N THR A 334 -1.09 20.32 13.14
CA THR A 334 -1.21 21.61 13.86
C THR A 334 -0.10 21.79 14.88
N VAL A 335 0.33 20.73 15.56
CA VAL A 335 1.37 20.79 16.59
C VAL A 335 2.73 21.12 15.97
N ILE A 336 3.05 20.56 14.82
CA ILE A 336 4.28 20.88 14.08
C ILE A 336 4.21 22.33 13.59
N THR A 337 3.06 22.76 13.07
CA THR A 337 2.85 24.13 12.59
C THR A 337 2.99 25.15 13.72
N GLU A 338 2.42 24.89 14.89
CA GLU A 338 2.55 25.77 16.07
C GLU A 338 4.00 25.86 16.56
N ARG A 339 4.70 24.74 16.69
CA ARG A 339 6.12 24.70 17.07
C ARG A 339 6.99 25.47 16.09
N ARG A 340 6.75 25.35 14.80
CA ARG A 340 7.43 26.11 13.76
C ARG A 340 7.22 27.60 13.94
N ASN A 341 5.97 28.03 14.11
CA ASN A 341 5.64 29.47 14.28
C ASN A 341 6.31 30.05 15.53
N GLN A 342 6.36 29.31 16.64
CA GLN A 342 7.08 29.69 17.83
C GLN A 342 8.59 29.85 17.60
N TYR A 343 9.19 28.93 16.85
CA TYR A 343 10.60 28.96 16.52
C TYR A 343 10.96 30.13 15.57
N GLN A 344 10.12 30.41 14.58
CA GLN A 344 10.30 31.56 13.68
C GLN A 344 10.20 32.89 14.46
N LEU A 345 9.19 33.05 15.30
CA LEU A 345 9.03 34.22 16.16
C LEU A 345 10.22 34.40 17.09
N SER A 346 10.76 33.34 17.70
CA SER A 346 11.94 33.46 18.56
C SER A 346 13.20 33.87 17.78
N ASN A 347 13.37 33.39 16.54
CA ASN A 347 14.48 33.82 15.68
C ASN A 347 14.35 35.29 15.22
N GLU A 348 13.14 35.75 14.90
CA GLU A 348 12.88 37.15 14.52
C GLU A 348 13.06 38.12 15.71
N LEU A 349 12.74 37.67 16.91
CA LEU A 349 12.89 38.46 18.13
C LEU A 349 14.29 38.41 18.75
N GLY A 350 15.18 37.55 18.22
CA GLY A 350 16.55 37.38 18.72
C GLY A 350 16.63 36.80 20.14
N ILE A 351 15.63 36.01 20.53
CA ILE A 351 15.52 35.35 21.86
C ILE A 351 15.94 33.88 21.76
#